data_2e0bde047ae352bbe1216b5075109ccc
#
_entry.id   2e0bde047ae352bbe1216b5075109ccc
#
_cell.length_a   1.000
_cell.length_b   1.000
_cell.length_c   1.000
_cell.angle_alpha   90.00
_cell.angle_beta   90.00
_cell.angle_gamma   90.00
#
_symmetry.space_group_name_H-M   'P 1'
#
loop_
_entity.id
_entity.type
_entity.pdbx_description
1 polymer ?
#
loop_
_entity_poly.entity_id
_entity_poly.type
_entity_poly.pdbx_seq_one_letter_code
_entity_poly.pdbx_strand_id
1 'polypeptide(L)'
;IARDPKELMAKLLSLKGTVCIYQGEELGLKDTDIAFEDLQDPFGKNFWPDFKGRDGCRTPIPWEDNKINFGFSEVKPWLPMDPSAKNSTVNIQEQKNDSMLNFTREGIAKRKGIAT
;
A
#
# COMPACT_ATOMS: atom_id res chain seq x y z
N ILE A 1 16.00 8.85 -3.23
CA ILE A 1 15.47 8.69 -4.59
C ILE A 1 14.34 7.67 -4.53
N ALA A 2 13.13 8.08 -4.91
CA ALA A 2 11.99 7.19 -4.95
C ALA A 2 12.19 6.16 -6.06
N ARG A 3 12.10 4.88 -5.73
CA ARG A 3 12.19 3.81 -6.71
C ARG A 3 10.82 3.52 -7.31
N ASP A 4 10.82 3.06 -8.57
CA ASP A 4 9.59 2.67 -9.25
C ASP A 4 8.98 1.45 -8.53
N PRO A 5 7.73 1.54 -8.03
CA PRO A 5 7.10 0.40 -7.38
C PRO A 5 6.97 -0.83 -8.29
N LYS A 6 6.82 -0.65 -9.59
CA LYS A 6 6.76 -1.78 -10.53
C LYS A 6 8.09 -2.53 -10.58
N GLU A 7 9.19 -1.80 -10.58
CA GLU A 7 10.53 -2.41 -10.57
C GLU A 7 10.75 -3.23 -9.31
N LEU A 8 10.37 -2.68 -8.15
CA LEU A 8 10.51 -3.36 -6.87
C LEU A 8 9.64 -4.61 -6.80
N MET A 9 8.39 -4.53 -7.30
CA MET A 9 7.49 -5.69 -7.32
C MET A 9 8.01 -6.77 -8.26
N ALA A 10 8.56 -6.40 -9.42
CA ALA A 10 9.15 -7.35 -10.35
C ALA A 10 10.30 -8.12 -9.70
N LYS A 11 11.17 -7.42 -8.96
CA LYS A 11 12.27 -8.06 -8.22
C LYS A 11 11.76 -9.01 -7.16
N LEU A 12 10.77 -8.60 -6.37
CA LEU A 12 10.19 -9.43 -5.32
C LEU A 12 9.62 -10.72 -5.91
N LEU A 13 8.85 -10.61 -6.99
CA LEU A 13 8.21 -11.76 -7.64
C LEU A 13 9.17 -12.65 -8.39
N SER A 14 10.41 -12.22 -8.63
CA SER A 14 11.45 -13.02 -9.26
C SER A 14 12.22 -13.89 -8.27
N LEU A 15 12.06 -13.67 -6.98
CA LEU A 15 12.80 -14.40 -5.95
C LEU A 15 12.29 -15.83 -5.81
N LYS A 16 13.20 -16.75 -5.49
CA LYS A 16 12.84 -18.16 -5.23
C LYS A 16 12.18 -18.28 -3.86
N GLY A 17 11.34 -19.30 -3.70
CA GLY A 17 10.68 -19.61 -2.44
C GLY A 17 9.40 -18.81 -2.26
N THR A 18 8.91 -18.79 -1.03
CA THR A 18 7.71 -18.05 -0.69
C THR A 18 8.00 -16.56 -0.62
N VAL A 19 7.20 -15.75 -1.30
CA VAL A 19 7.28 -14.28 -1.21
C VAL A 19 6.08 -13.75 -0.49
N CYS A 20 6.26 -12.63 0.21
CA CYS A 20 5.20 -11.95 0.95
C CYS A 20 5.04 -10.54 0.38
N ILE A 21 3.82 -10.20 -0.01
CA ILE A 21 3.48 -8.86 -0.45
C ILE A 21 2.81 -8.14 0.74
N TYR A 22 3.37 -7.02 1.14
CA TYR A 22 2.79 -6.23 2.22
C TYR A 22 1.60 -5.42 1.70
N GLN A 23 0.59 -5.22 2.55
CA GLN A 23 -0.61 -4.49 2.14
C GLN A 23 -0.25 -3.10 1.58
N GLY A 24 -0.86 -2.74 0.47
CA GLY A 24 -0.62 -1.47 -0.19
C GLY A 24 0.48 -1.51 -1.24
N GLU A 25 1.38 -2.48 -1.20
CA GLU A 25 2.42 -2.61 -2.23
C GLU A 25 1.81 -2.88 -3.60
N GLU A 26 0.73 -3.65 -3.66
CA GLU A 26 0.03 -3.96 -4.90
C GLU A 26 -0.62 -2.73 -5.54
N LEU A 27 -0.81 -1.67 -4.77
CA LEU A 27 -1.35 -0.39 -5.24
C LEU A 27 -0.27 0.66 -5.46
N GLY A 28 0.97 0.36 -5.04
CA GLY A 28 2.06 1.33 -5.08
C GLY A 28 1.90 2.47 -4.09
N LEU A 29 1.21 2.22 -2.98
CA LEU A 29 0.99 3.25 -1.96
C LEU A 29 2.29 3.68 -1.31
N LYS A 30 2.38 4.98 -1.03
CA LYS A 30 3.49 5.55 -0.27
C LYS A 30 3.16 5.54 1.21
N ASP A 31 4.20 5.58 2.05
CA ASP A 31 4.00 5.74 3.49
C ASP A 31 3.27 7.05 3.77
N THR A 32 2.23 6.97 4.59
CA THR A 32 1.49 8.15 5.03
C THR A 32 2.23 8.80 6.19
N ASP A 33 2.34 10.13 6.17
CA ASP A 33 2.91 10.88 7.29
C ASP A 33 1.84 11.02 8.38
N ILE A 34 2.03 10.29 9.48
CA ILE A 34 1.06 10.21 10.57
C ILE A 34 1.45 11.23 11.65
N ALA A 35 0.47 12.06 12.05
CA ALA A 35 0.67 12.99 13.16
C ALA A 35 0.86 12.23 14.48
N PHE A 36 1.62 12.81 15.41
CA PHE A 36 1.91 12.18 16.70
C PHE A 36 0.63 11.74 17.42
N GLU A 37 -0.42 12.57 17.39
CA GLU A 37 -1.68 12.29 18.06
C GLU A 37 -2.41 11.07 17.50
N ASP A 38 -2.13 10.72 16.26
CA ASP A 38 -2.79 9.61 15.57
C ASP A 38 -1.99 8.32 15.60
N LEU A 39 -0.76 8.35 16.16
CA LEU A 39 0.10 7.16 16.21
C LEU A 39 -0.51 6.05 17.07
N GLN A 40 -0.40 4.83 16.56
CA GLN A 40 -0.77 3.61 17.28
C GLN A 40 0.46 2.78 17.64
N ASP A 41 1.57 2.97 16.93
CA ASP A 41 2.82 2.23 17.15
C ASP A 41 3.55 2.77 18.38
N PRO A 42 3.76 1.95 19.44
CA PRO A 42 4.46 2.38 20.64
C PRO A 42 5.88 2.89 20.36
N PHE A 43 6.59 2.31 19.40
CA PHE A 43 7.94 2.74 19.06
C PHE A 43 7.93 4.16 18.48
N GLY A 44 6.94 4.47 17.64
CA GLY A 44 6.79 5.83 17.12
C GLY A 44 6.50 6.85 18.19
N LYS A 45 5.68 6.48 19.18
CA LYS A 45 5.34 7.34 20.31
C LYS A 45 6.57 7.60 21.20
N ASN A 46 7.39 6.55 21.42
CA ASN A 46 8.54 6.64 22.32
C ASN A 46 9.75 7.37 21.71
N PHE A 47 9.93 7.27 20.39
CA PHE A 47 11.10 7.80 19.70
C PHE A 47 10.81 9.02 18.82
N TRP A 48 9.61 9.56 18.91
CA TRP A 48 9.23 10.75 18.16
C TRP A 48 10.18 11.93 18.51
N PRO A 49 10.60 12.78 17.56
CA PRO A 49 10.31 12.69 16.12
C PRO A 49 11.38 11.93 15.30
N ASP A 50 12.40 11.37 15.97
CA ASP A 50 13.53 10.71 15.28
C ASP A 50 13.10 9.43 14.56
N PHE A 51 12.19 8.67 15.17
CA PHE A 51 11.57 7.51 14.57
C PHE A 51 10.08 7.58 14.81
N LYS A 52 9.30 7.60 13.73
CA LYS A 52 7.84 7.78 13.79
C LYS A 52 7.07 6.46 13.81
N GLY A 53 7.75 5.33 13.89
CA GLY A 53 7.12 4.01 13.87
C GLY A 53 6.75 3.56 12.46
N ARG A 54 5.93 2.53 12.38
CA ARG A 54 5.55 1.91 11.11
C ARG A 54 4.09 2.13 10.72
N ASP A 55 3.37 3.00 11.42
CA ASP A 55 1.96 3.23 11.13
C ASP A 55 1.73 3.74 9.69
N GLY A 56 2.69 4.47 9.12
CA GLY A 56 2.56 5.03 7.78
C GLY A 56 2.32 4.00 6.68
N CYS A 57 2.81 2.77 6.86
CA CYS A 57 2.58 1.67 5.91
C CYS A 57 1.45 0.74 6.33
N ARG A 58 0.74 1.06 7.41
CA ARG A 58 -0.35 0.24 7.97
C ARG A 58 -1.70 0.92 7.88
N THR A 59 -1.80 1.98 7.09
CA THR A 59 -3.07 2.70 6.89
C THR A 59 -4.06 1.83 6.12
N PRO A 60 -5.38 2.11 6.26
CA PRO A 60 -6.40 1.33 5.56
C PRO A 60 -6.22 1.38 4.04
N ILE A 61 -6.63 0.29 3.37
CA ILE A 61 -6.59 0.20 1.92
C ILE A 61 -7.66 1.11 1.32
N PRO A 62 -7.31 1.98 0.35
CA PRO A 62 -8.30 2.82 -0.34
C PRO A 62 -8.99 2.01 -1.45
N TRP A 63 -10.27 1.71 -1.25
CA TRP A 63 -11.05 0.88 -2.17
C TRP A 63 -11.73 1.68 -3.28
N GLU A 64 -12.38 2.81 -2.93
CA GLU A 64 -13.19 3.59 -3.86
C GLU A 64 -12.96 5.09 -3.65
N ASP A 65 -12.63 5.80 -4.72
CA ASP A 65 -12.21 7.21 -4.67
C ASP A 65 -13.33 8.18 -4.28
N ASN A 66 -14.59 7.80 -4.48
CA ASN A 66 -15.74 8.67 -4.28
C ASN A 66 -16.53 8.35 -3.01
N LYS A 67 -15.99 7.54 -2.11
CA LYS A 67 -16.66 7.18 -0.85
C LYS A 67 -15.90 7.72 0.35
N ILE A 68 -16.62 7.88 1.46
CA ILE A 68 -16.02 8.29 2.73
C ILE A 68 -14.97 7.26 3.14
N ASN A 69 -13.82 7.74 3.64
CA ASN A 69 -12.67 6.89 3.99
C ASN A 69 -12.27 5.94 2.85
N PHE A 70 -12.45 6.39 1.61
CA PHE A 70 -12.17 5.63 0.38
C PHE A 70 -12.82 4.24 0.38
N GLY A 71 -14.02 4.15 0.97
CA GLY A 71 -14.77 2.89 0.99
C GLY A 71 -14.32 1.88 2.03
N PHE A 72 -13.29 2.20 2.82
CA PHE A 72 -12.79 1.28 3.85
C PHE A 72 -13.79 1.13 5.00
N SER A 73 -14.35 2.24 5.46
CA SER A 73 -15.22 2.26 6.64
C SER A 73 -16.13 3.48 6.60
N GLU A 74 -17.33 3.37 7.18
CA GLU A 74 -18.23 4.51 7.37
C GLU A 74 -17.91 5.30 8.64
N VAL A 75 -17.07 4.74 9.52
CA VAL A 75 -16.61 5.38 10.75
C VAL A 75 -15.13 5.69 10.66
N LYS A 76 -14.62 6.51 11.58
CA LYS A 76 -13.20 6.87 11.62
C LYS A 76 -12.33 5.62 11.67
N PRO A 77 -11.40 5.42 10.73
CA PRO A 77 -10.49 4.27 10.76
C PRO A 77 -9.45 4.42 11.88
N TRP A 78 -8.78 3.32 12.21
CA TRP A 78 -7.77 3.29 13.27
C TRP A 78 -6.57 4.19 13.01
N LEU A 79 -6.24 4.41 11.74
CA LEU A 79 -5.19 5.33 11.30
C LEU A 79 -5.77 6.25 10.22
N PRO A 80 -5.27 7.49 10.11
CA PRO A 80 -5.74 8.41 9.09
C PRO A 80 -5.34 7.92 7.69
N MET A 81 -6.13 8.31 6.70
CA MET A 81 -5.86 8.00 5.30
C MET A 81 -5.26 9.22 4.60
N ASP A 82 -4.25 8.99 3.77
CA ASP A 82 -3.63 10.05 2.99
C ASP A 82 -4.58 10.48 1.86
N PRO A 83 -4.95 11.78 1.80
CA PRO A 83 -5.80 12.27 0.71
C PRO A 83 -5.22 12.02 -0.68
N SER A 84 -3.90 11.93 -0.83
CA SER A 84 -3.26 11.65 -2.11
C SER A 84 -3.58 10.24 -2.62
N ALA A 85 -4.00 9.33 -1.76
CA ALA A 85 -4.40 7.98 -2.14
C ALA A 85 -5.65 7.95 -3.02
N LYS A 86 -6.37 9.06 -3.15
CA LYS A 86 -7.56 9.15 -4.00
C LYS A 86 -7.29 8.73 -5.44
N ASN A 87 -6.09 8.97 -5.94
CA ASN A 87 -5.70 8.61 -7.31
C ASN A 87 -5.17 7.19 -7.42
N SER A 88 -5.02 6.49 -6.31
CA SER A 88 -4.43 5.15 -6.24
C SER A 88 -5.38 4.10 -5.67
N THR A 89 -6.67 4.40 -5.65
CA THR A 89 -7.68 3.47 -5.12
C THR A 89 -7.83 2.24 -6.00
N VAL A 90 -8.34 1.16 -5.41
CA VAL A 90 -8.53 -0.11 -6.12
C VAL A 90 -9.44 0.07 -7.34
N ASN A 91 -10.57 0.77 -7.19
CA ASN A 91 -11.52 0.94 -8.30
C ASN A 91 -10.89 1.68 -9.50
N ILE A 92 -10.07 2.70 -9.24
CA ILE A 92 -9.39 3.43 -10.33
C ILE A 92 -8.35 2.52 -10.99
N GLN A 93 -7.56 1.83 -10.20
CA GLN A 93 -6.48 1.00 -10.73
C GLN A 93 -6.99 -0.21 -11.52
N GLU A 94 -8.12 -0.78 -11.14
CA GLU A 94 -8.71 -1.89 -11.90
C GLU A 94 -9.10 -1.49 -13.32
N GLN A 95 -9.44 -0.22 -13.53
CA GLN A 95 -9.84 0.30 -14.84
C GLN A 95 -8.64 0.63 -15.75
N LYS A 96 -7.43 0.68 -15.20
CA LYS A 96 -6.23 1.06 -15.95
C LYS A 96 -5.32 -0.13 -16.18
N ASN A 97 -5.09 -0.47 -17.45
CA ASN A 97 -4.25 -1.62 -17.82
C ASN A 97 -2.81 -1.49 -17.35
N ASP A 98 -2.29 -0.27 -17.25
CA ASP A 98 -0.92 0.01 -16.83
C ASP A 98 -0.78 0.36 -15.35
N SER A 99 -1.83 0.15 -14.55
CA SER A 99 -1.79 0.43 -13.11
C SER A 99 -0.87 -0.54 -12.37
N MET A 100 -0.43 -0.12 -11.18
CA MET A 100 0.37 -0.97 -10.29
C MET A 100 -0.39 -2.24 -9.89
N LEU A 101 -1.70 -2.13 -9.64
CA LEU A 101 -2.54 -3.27 -9.27
C LEU A 101 -2.55 -4.32 -10.37
N ASN A 102 -2.80 -3.91 -11.61
CA ASN A 102 -2.81 -4.84 -12.74
C ASN A 102 -1.44 -5.40 -13.05
N PHE A 103 -0.39 -4.59 -12.90
CA PHE A 103 0.99 -5.06 -13.03
C PHE A 103 1.31 -6.16 -12.00
N THR A 104 0.89 -5.97 -10.75
CA THR A 104 1.07 -6.96 -9.70
C THR A 104 0.31 -8.24 -10.00
N ARG A 105 -0.94 -8.11 -10.44
CA ARG A 105 -1.80 -9.24 -10.80
C ARG A 105 -1.17 -10.09 -11.91
N GLU A 106 -0.68 -9.43 -12.96
CA GLU A 106 0.01 -10.11 -14.05
C GLU A 106 1.31 -10.77 -13.61
N GLY A 107 2.08 -10.09 -12.75
CA GLY A 107 3.31 -10.62 -12.19
C GLY A 107 3.08 -11.89 -11.39
N ILE A 108 2.03 -11.92 -10.58
CA ILE A 108 1.67 -13.11 -9.80
C ILE A 108 1.28 -14.26 -10.73
N ALA A 109 0.48 -13.97 -11.77
CA ALA A 109 0.07 -14.99 -12.73
C ALA A 109 1.27 -15.61 -13.45
N LYS A 110 2.22 -14.78 -13.89
CA LYS A 110 3.46 -15.25 -14.51
C LYS A 110 4.29 -16.11 -13.55
N ARG A 111 4.40 -15.68 -12.30
CA ARG A 111 5.14 -16.42 -11.27
C ARG A 111 4.54 -17.82 -11.08
N LYS A 112 3.21 -17.91 -10.99
CA LYS A 112 2.53 -19.21 -10.85
C LYS A 112 2.74 -20.12 -12.06
N GLY A 113 2.72 -19.56 -13.26
CA GLY A 113 2.99 -20.30 -14.48
C GLY A 113 4.41 -20.86 -14.54
N ILE A 114 5.38 -20.10 -14.04
CA ILE A 114 6.78 -20.52 -14.00
C ILE A 114 6.99 -21.62 -12.94
N ALA A 115 6.26 -21.53 -11.82
CA ALA A 115 6.39 -22.47 -10.70
C ALA A 115 5.83 -23.86 -11.01
N THR A 116 5.04 -23.99 -12.06
CA THR A 116 4.55 -25.29 -12.54
C THR A 116 5.44 -25.83 -13.65
#